data_fbd17ec14c2fd21f813f830c90d82919
#
_entry.id   fbd17ec14c2fd21f813f830c90d82919
#
_cell.length_a   1.000
_cell.length_b   1.000
_cell.length_c   1.000
_cell.angle_alpha   90.00
_cell.angle_beta   90.00
_cell.angle_gamma   90.00
#
_symmetry.space_group_name_H-M   'P 1'
#
loop_
_entity.id
_entity.type
_entity.pdbx_description
1 polymer ?
#
loop_
_entity_poly.entity_id
_entity_poly.type
_entity_poly.pdbx_seq_one_letter_code
_entity_poly.pdbx_strand_id
1 'polypeptide(L)'
;MRESATRWPRVAAVALLAVALALAAGCGGDDDGGGGGDGGGGGSGDGEALPGGDMLQKLGEGEGRVDLIAWAGYVENGSTDPSVDWVTGFEKKTGCKVNVKIGNTSDEMVTLMRTGNYDGVSASGDATLRLIYGGDVAPVNTDLIPNYADVFDALKDQPHNSLEGQMYGVPHGRGANLLMWRTDVVKPAPTSWGAVWDESSPYDGKVTAYDSPIYIADAALYLKATQPDLGIDNVYELDDKQFNAAVDLLKKQRRIVGEYWADYTKEISAFSSKNSVVGTTWQVIANLLQADKVPVKTILPKEGSTGWSDTWMISSKAKHPNCMYLWMNHIISPKANAQVAEWFGEAPANDKSCELTADKNHCEIYHATDEEYFSRVAYWTTPQKDCGDDRGEVCKDYSEWVAAWTEIKG
;
A
#
# COMPACT_ATOMS: atom_id res chain seq x y z
N MET A 1 -13.53 35.13 -19.38
CA MET A 1 -12.84 34.07 -18.67
C MET A 1 -13.69 32.83 -18.86
N ARG A 2 -13.23 31.89 -19.70
CA ARG A 2 -13.91 30.62 -19.94
C ARG A 2 -13.26 29.60 -19.05
N GLU A 3 -14.01 29.08 -18.08
CA GLU A 3 -13.62 27.94 -17.26
C GLU A 3 -13.43 26.71 -18.16
N SER A 4 -12.21 26.23 -18.26
CA SER A 4 -11.91 24.92 -18.84
C SER A 4 -12.21 23.87 -17.78
N ALA A 5 -13.41 23.34 -17.80
CA ALA A 5 -13.75 22.16 -17.00
C ALA A 5 -12.98 20.96 -17.56
N THR A 6 -11.93 20.56 -16.90
CA THR A 6 -11.22 19.31 -17.15
C THR A 6 -12.18 18.16 -16.92
N ARG A 7 -12.53 17.43 -17.99
CA ARG A 7 -13.42 16.26 -17.90
C ARG A 7 -12.60 15.07 -17.43
N TRP A 8 -12.70 14.74 -16.16
CA TRP A 8 -12.26 13.45 -15.65
C TRP A 8 -13.11 12.33 -16.26
N PRO A 9 -12.51 11.21 -16.70
CA PRO A 9 -13.27 10.09 -17.21
C PRO A 9 -14.16 9.52 -16.11
N ARG A 10 -15.41 9.28 -16.42
CA ARG A 10 -16.36 8.61 -15.55
C ARG A 10 -15.91 7.16 -15.36
N VAL A 11 -15.51 6.78 -14.16
CA VAL A 11 -15.32 5.37 -13.81
C VAL A 11 -16.70 4.71 -13.89
N ALA A 12 -16.92 3.93 -14.92
CA ALA A 12 -18.13 3.13 -15.05
C ALA A 12 -18.09 2.04 -13.97
N ALA A 13 -19.11 2.00 -13.13
CA ALA A 13 -19.28 0.94 -12.14
C ALA A 13 -19.39 -0.42 -12.86
N VAL A 14 -18.35 -1.24 -12.76
CA VAL A 14 -18.37 -2.62 -13.24
C VAL A 14 -19.14 -3.45 -12.23
N ALA A 15 -20.34 -3.89 -12.60
CA ALA A 15 -21.14 -4.84 -11.85
C ALA A 15 -20.45 -6.22 -11.89
N LEU A 16 -19.89 -6.67 -10.78
CA LEU A 16 -19.38 -8.02 -10.61
C LEU A 16 -20.53 -9.02 -10.50
N LEU A 17 -20.68 -9.89 -11.51
CA LEU A 17 -21.49 -11.10 -11.42
C LEU A 17 -20.74 -12.13 -10.56
N ALA A 18 -21.33 -12.48 -9.41
CA ALA A 18 -20.90 -13.59 -8.57
C ALA A 18 -21.25 -14.91 -9.26
N VAL A 19 -20.26 -15.69 -9.64
CA VAL A 19 -20.42 -17.10 -10.03
C VAL A 19 -20.01 -17.98 -8.85
N ALA A 20 -21.01 -18.63 -8.25
CA ALA A 20 -20.80 -19.66 -7.24
C ALA A 20 -20.32 -20.95 -7.93
N LEU A 21 -19.17 -21.48 -7.55
CA LEU A 21 -18.74 -22.84 -7.92
C LEU A 21 -18.61 -23.71 -6.66
N ALA A 22 -19.27 -24.85 -6.76
CA ALA A 22 -19.41 -25.86 -5.74
C ALA A 22 -18.09 -26.63 -5.49
N LEU A 23 -17.87 -26.94 -4.20
CA LEU A 23 -16.83 -27.84 -3.70
C LEU A 23 -17.12 -29.30 -4.06
N ALA A 24 -16.13 -29.97 -4.62
CA ALA A 24 -16.06 -31.43 -4.62
C ALA A 24 -14.78 -31.88 -3.92
N ALA A 25 -14.94 -32.61 -2.83
CA ALA A 25 -13.87 -33.22 -2.06
C ALA A 25 -13.37 -34.50 -2.76
N GLY A 26 -12.05 -34.72 -2.72
CA GLY A 26 -11.43 -35.98 -3.12
C GLY A 26 -10.18 -36.24 -2.27
N CYS A 27 -10.26 -37.25 -1.41
CA CYS A 27 -9.18 -37.79 -0.57
C CYS A 27 -8.25 -38.73 -1.38
N GLY A 28 -7.01 -38.80 -0.91
CA GLY A 28 -6.20 -40.02 -0.97
C GLY A 28 -4.83 -39.87 -1.57
N GLY A 29 -3.80 -40.19 -0.76
CA GLY A 29 -2.86 -41.26 -0.93
C GLY A 29 -1.41 -40.84 -0.70
N ASP A 30 -0.83 -41.39 0.40
CA ASP A 30 0.60 -41.40 0.75
C ASP A 30 1.47 -42.04 -0.33
N ASP A 31 2.74 -41.60 -0.43
CA ASP A 31 3.85 -42.54 -0.37
C ASP A 31 5.23 -41.86 -0.27
N ASP A 32 6.06 -42.53 0.53
CA ASP A 32 7.45 -42.27 0.90
C ASP A 32 8.45 -42.35 -0.25
N GLY A 33 9.63 -41.71 -0.08
CA GLY A 33 10.83 -42.06 -0.84
C GLY A 33 12.00 -41.11 -0.65
N GLY A 34 12.91 -41.45 0.27
CA GLY A 34 14.13 -40.70 0.57
C GLY A 34 15.24 -40.89 -0.47
N GLY A 35 16.27 -40.08 -0.40
CA GLY A 35 17.53 -40.25 -1.14
C GLY A 35 18.45 -39.05 -1.00
N GLY A 36 19.48 -39.16 -0.15
CA GLY A 36 20.51 -38.18 0.07
C GLY A 36 21.53 -38.09 -1.06
N GLY A 37 22.28 -37.00 -1.10
CA GLY A 37 23.40 -36.75 -1.98
C GLY A 37 24.22 -35.56 -1.53
N ASP A 38 25.29 -35.84 -0.87
CA ASP A 38 26.40 -35.00 -0.43
C ASP A 38 27.10 -34.29 -1.60
N GLY A 39 27.62 -33.08 -1.39
CA GLY A 39 28.56 -32.46 -2.31
C GLY A 39 28.94 -31.04 -1.89
N GLY A 40 30.00 -30.93 -1.05
CA GLY A 40 30.51 -29.71 -0.49
C GLY A 40 31.25 -28.79 -1.45
N GLY A 41 31.49 -27.57 -1.02
CA GLY A 41 32.41 -26.62 -1.64
C GLY A 41 32.32 -25.27 -0.94
N GLY A 42 33.25 -25.02 -0.04
CA GLY A 42 33.26 -23.89 0.86
C GLY A 42 33.52 -22.54 0.19
N GLY A 43 33.10 -21.53 0.88
CA GLY A 43 33.42 -20.13 0.68
C GLY A 43 32.97 -19.36 1.91
N SER A 44 33.89 -19.16 2.84
CA SER A 44 33.70 -18.43 4.08
C SER A 44 33.46 -16.94 3.85
N GLY A 45 32.32 -16.48 4.25
CA GLY A 45 31.98 -15.09 4.54
C GLY A 45 30.82 -15.14 5.52
N ASP A 46 31.08 -14.81 6.79
CA ASP A 46 30.10 -14.77 7.88
C ASP A 46 29.17 -13.55 7.73
N GLY A 47 28.46 -13.46 6.60
CA GLY A 47 27.30 -12.63 6.43
C GLY A 47 26.08 -13.55 6.42
N GLU A 48 25.14 -13.31 7.30
CA GLU A 48 23.85 -13.98 7.29
C GLU A 48 23.23 -13.85 5.88
N ALA A 49 22.84 -14.97 5.27
CA ALA A 49 22.31 -14.95 3.90
C ALA A 49 21.01 -14.13 3.86
N LEU A 50 20.90 -13.21 2.92
CA LEU A 50 19.73 -12.37 2.75
C LEU A 50 18.48 -13.25 2.55
N PRO A 51 17.33 -12.91 3.17
CA PRO A 51 16.08 -13.60 2.94
C PRO A 51 15.70 -13.58 1.45
N GLY A 52 15.09 -14.68 0.95
CA GLY A 52 14.58 -14.75 -0.42
C GLY A 52 15.62 -15.15 -1.49
N GLY A 53 16.84 -15.48 -1.09
CA GLY A 53 17.87 -16.01 -1.98
C GLY A 53 18.69 -14.94 -2.70
N ASP A 54 19.27 -15.33 -3.84
CA ASP A 54 20.24 -14.50 -4.56
C ASP A 54 19.57 -13.40 -5.39
N MET A 55 20.17 -12.23 -5.35
CA MET A 55 19.82 -11.08 -6.19
C MET A 55 20.27 -11.30 -7.65
N LEU A 56 19.41 -10.96 -8.64
CA LEU A 56 19.78 -11.00 -10.05
C LEU A 56 20.98 -10.07 -10.34
N GLN A 57 22.07 -10.63 -10.91
CA GLN A 57 23.30 -9.88 -11.14
C GLN A 57 23.39 -9.29 -12.55
N LYS A 58 22.60 -9.81 -13.51
CA LYS A 58 22.63 -9.37 -14.90
C LYS A 58 21.28 -9.58 -15.56
N LEU A 59 20.78 -8.55 -16.23
CA LEU A 59 19.57 -8.65 -17.03
C LEU A 59 19.85 -9.44 -18.32
N GLY A 60 19.00 -10.46 -18.58
CA GLY A 60 18.98 -11.24 -19.80
C GLY A 60 17.86 -10.80 -20.75
N GLU A 61 17.57 -11.65 -21.73
CA GLU A 61 16.38 -11.49 -22.57
C GLU A 61 15.11 -11.79 -21.75
N GLY A 62 14.00 -11.10 -22.07
CA GLY A 62 12.72 -11.36 -21.43
C GLY A 62 12.16 -12.73 -21.78
N GLU A 63 11.52 -13.37 -20.81
CA GLU A 63 10.98 -14.73 -20.90
C GLU A 63 9.62 -14.79 -21.61
N GLY A 64 9.17 -13.66 -22.16
CA GLY A 64 7.94 -13.56 -22.97
C GLY A 64 6.67 -13.27 -22.18
N ARG A 65 6.70 -13.28 -20.84
CA ARG A 65 5.57 -12.89 -20.00
C ARG A 65 6.03 -12.47 -18.60
N VAL A 66 5.13 -11.82 -17.86
CA VAL A 66 5.26 -11.53 -16.44
C VAL A 66 3.89 -11.67 -15.76
N ASP A 67 3.84 -12.39 -14.66
CA ASP A 67 2.63 -12.64 -13.87
C ASP A 67 2.68 -11.80 -12.58
N LEU A 68 1.78 -10.84 -12.45
CA LEU A 68 1.80 -9.81 -11.40
C LEU A 68 0.61 -9.94 -10.45
N ILE A 69 0.82 -9.55 -9.19
CA ILE A 69 -0.23 -9.18 -8.25
C ILE A 69 -0.15 -7.65 -8.09
N ALA A 70 -1.28 -6.96 -8.20
CA ALA A 70 -1.29 -5.51 -8.10
C ALA A 70 -2.61 -4.97 -7.53
N TRP A 71 -2.56 -3.76 -6.99
CA TRP A 71 -3.75 -2.97 -6.71
C TRP A 71 -4.51 -2.66 -8.00
N ALA A 72 -5.84 -2.51 -7.89
CA ALA A 72 -6.64 -2.04 -9.01
C ALA A 72 -6.15 -0.66 -9.47
N GLY A 73 -5.93 -0.50 -10.78
CA GLY A 73 -5.44 0.76 -11.35
C GLY A 73 -3.91 0.84 -11.53
N TYR A 74 -3.13 -0.13 -11.06
CA TYR A 74 -1.66 -0.11 -11.24
C TYR A 74 -1.19 -0.75 -12.56
N VAL A 75 -2.03 -1.55 -13.21
CA VAL A 75 -1.68 -2.29 -14.43
C VAL A 75 -2.79 -2.15 -15.46
N GLU A 76 -2.85 -0.97 -16.12
CA GLU A 76 -3.89 -0.67 -17.09
C GLU A 76 -3.40 -0.86 -18.52
N ASN A 77 -4.22 -1.55 -19.31
CA ASN A 77 -3.96 -1.93 -20.70
C ASN A 77 -5.02 -1.40 -21.69
N GLY A 78 -5.77 -0.39 -21.30
CA GLY A 78 -6.85 0.18 -22.11
C GLY A 78 -8.19 -0.56 -22.00
N SER A 79 -8.29 -1.65 -21.23
CA SER A 79 -9.55 -2.40 -21.07
C SER A 79 -10.54 -1.69 -20.15
N THR A 80 -10.06 -1.00 -19.13
CA THR A 80 -10.89 -0.20 -18.21
C THR A 80 -11.30 1.12 -18.86
N ASP A 81 -10.33 1.83 -19.45
CA ASP A 81 -10.53 3.04 -20.23
C ASP A 81 -9.54 3.02 -21.41
N PRO A 82 -10.01 3.12 -22.68
CA PRO A 82 -9.15 3.08 -23.85
C PRO A 82 -8.07 4.17 -23.92
N SER A 83 -8.20 5.25 -23.14
CA SER A 83 -7.20 6.31 -23.04
C SER A 83 -6.12 6.05 -21.98
N VAL A 84 -6.27 4.98 -21.18
CA VAL A 84 -5.40 4.64 -20.04
C VAL A 84 -4.71 3.31 -20.33
N ASP A 85 -3.51 3.40 -20.88
CA ASP A 85 -2.74 2.23 -21.31
C ASP A 85 -1.22 2.51 -21.26
N TRP A 86 -0.55 1.92 -20.30
CA TRP A 86 0.92 1.86 -20.24
C TRP A 86 1.46 0.45 -20.41
N VAL A 87 0.58 -0.56 -20.43
CA VAL A 87 0.95 -1.98 -20.58
C VAL A 87 1.24 -2.34 -22.04
N THR A 88 0.36 -1.97 -22.98
CA THR A 88 0.52 -2.36 -24.39
C THR A 88 1.85 -1.89 -25.00
N GLY A 89 2.30 -0.67 -24.62
CA GLY A 89 3.60 -0.13 -25.04
C GLY A 89 4.78 -0.94 -24.49
N PHE A 90 4.71 -1.35 -23.24
CA PHE A 90 5.68 -2.23 -22.60
C PHE A 90 5.77 -3.58 -23.28
N GLU A 91 4.63 -4.26 -23.50
CA GLU A 91 4.56 -5.56 -24.16
C GLU A 91 5.18 -5.54 -25.58
N LYS A 92 4.86 -4.49 -26.36
CA LYS A 92 5.41 -4.31 -27.72
C LYS A 92 6.92 -4.11 -27.71
N LYS A 93 7.44 -3.38 -26.72
CA LYS A 93 8.87 -3.05 -26.62
C LYS A 93 9.70 -4.22 -26.13
N THR A 94 9.19 -5.00 -25.18
CA THR A 94 9.94 -6.02 -24.45
C THR A 94 9.63 -7.45 -24.88
N GLY A 95 8.47 -7.67 -25.50
CA GLY A 95 7.94 -9.01 -25.75
C GLY A 95 7.35 -9.68 -24.50
N CYS A 96 7.41 -9.05 -23.31
CA CYS A 96 6.87 -9.58 -22.07
C CYS A 96 5.36 -9.29 -21.98
N LYS A 97 4.53 -10.32 -22.14
CA LYS A 97 3.08 -10.23 -21.91
C LYS A 97 2.76 -10.08 -20.44
N VAL A 98 1.92 -9.11 -20.09
CA VAL A 98 1.55 -8.81 -18.71
C VAL A 98 0.24 -9.52 -18.37
N ASN A 99 0.28 -10.39 -17.36
CA ASN A 99 -0.91 -10.95 -16.73
C ASN A 99 -1.00 -10.37 -15.32
N VAL A 100 -2.16 -9.89 -14.91
CA VAL A 100 -2.35 -9.31 -13.59
C VAL A 100 -3.48 -9.98 -12.83
N LYS A 101 -3.24 -10.30 -11.57
CA LYS A 101 -4.23 -10.63 -10.55
C LYS A 101 -4.39 -9.42 -9.64
N ILE A 102 -5.60 -8.87 -9.57
CA ILE A 102 -5.90 -7.81 -8.62
C ILE A 102 -5.98 -8.40 -7.22
N GLY A 103 -5.19 -7.82 -6.30
CA GLY A 103 -5.30 -8.02 -4.87
C GLY A 103 -6.04 -6.84 -4.25
N ASN A 104 -6.92 -7.10 -3.28
CA ASN A 104 -7.76 -6.08 -2.66
C ASN A 104 -7.25 -5.63 -1.29
N THR A 105 -6.38 -6.44 -0.67
CA THR A 105 -5.76 -6.16 0.64
C THR A 105 -4.33 -6.64 0.66
N SER A 106 -3.49 -6.06 1.53
CA SER A 106 -2.12 -6.51 1.78
C SER A 106 -2.08 -8.00 2.19
N ASP A 107 -3.04 -8.46 2.99
CA ASP A 107 -3.12 -9.87 3.42
C ASP A 107 -3.42 -10.83 2.25
N GLU A 108 -4.32 -10.44 1.33
CA GLU A 108 -4.57 -11.20 0.10
C GLU A 108 -3.31 -11.28 -0.76
N MET A 109 -2.58 -10.16 -0.92
CA MET A 109 -1.34 -10.11 -1.71
C MET A 109 -0.25 -11.01 -1.13
N VAL A 110 -0.03 -10.99 0.18
CA VAL A 110 0.91 -11.91 0.85
C VAL A 110 0.51 -13.37 0.63
N THR A 111 -0.77 -13.68 0.76
CA THR A 111 -1.30 -15.05 0.53
C THR A 111 -1.06 -15.51 -0.91
N LEU A 112 -1.33 -14.64 -1.88
CA LEU A 112 -1.13 -14.94 -3.30
C LEU A 112 0.36 -15.15 -3.64
N MET A 113 1.27 -14.32 -3.09
CA MET A 113 2.71 -14.46 -3.30
C MET A 113 3.24 -15.80 -2.79
N ARG A 114 2.78 -16.27 -1.65
CA ARG A 114 3.14 -17.56 -1.05
C ARG A 114 2.78 -18.76 -1.92
N THR A 115 1.85 -18.61 -2.86
CA THR A 115 1.54 -19.68 -3.83
C THR A 115 2.69 -19.96 -4.79
N GLY A 116 3.64 -19.02 -4.99
CA GLY A 116 4.75 -19.13 -5.94
C GLY A 116 4.32 -19.13 -7.41
N ASN A 117 3.11 -18.63 -7.71
CA ASN A 117 2.56 -18.58 -9.06
C ASN A 117 2.79 -17.24 -9.78
N TYR A 118 3.32 -16.24 -9.07
CA TYR A 118 3.50 -14.88 -9.57
C TYR A 118 4.98 -14.49 -9.55
N ASP A 119 5.36 -13.63 -10.49
CA ASP A 119 6.73 -13.13 -10.63
C ASP A 119 6.97 -11.89 -9.76
N GLY A 120 5.93 -11.15 -9.46
CA GLY A 120 6.04 -9.98 -8.61
C GLY A 120 4.72 -9.47 -8.06
N VAL A 121 4.84 -8.57 -7.11
CA VAL A 121 3.71 -7.95 -6.41
C VAL A 121 3.96 -6.45 -6.23
N SER A 122 2.90 -5.68 -6.32
CA SER A 122 2.87 -4.29 -5.82
C SER A 122 2.32 -4.33 -4.40
N ALA A 123 3.16 -4.05 -3.40
CA ALA A 123 2.82 -4.21 -1.99
C ALA A 123 3.00 -2.91 -1.21
N SER A 124 2.12 -2.70 -0.23
CA SER A 124 2.26 -1.62 0.75
C SER A 124 3.19 -2.04 1.90
N GLY A 125 3.73 -1.08 2.64
CA GLY A 125 4.76 -1.31 3.65
C GLY A 125 4.37 -2.26 4.78
N ASP A 126 3.08 -2.38 5.10
CA ASP A 126 2.56 -3.33 6.09
C ASP A 126 2.70 -4.80 5.65
N ALA A 127 2.88 -5.07 4.35
CA ALA A 127 3.15 -6.40 3.81
C ALA A 127 4.65 -6.66 3.59
N THR A 128 5.46 -5.63 3.40
CA THR A 128 6.83 -5.75 2.87
C THR A 128 7.71 -6.67 3.71
N LEU A 129 7.87 -6.42 5.03
CA LEU A 129 8.73 -7.25 5.88
C LEU A 129 8.17 -8.68 6.03
N ARG A 130 6.86 -8.86 5.98
CA ARG A 130 6.23 -10.20 5.98
C ARG A 130 6.64 -11.02 4.77
N LEU A 131 6.74 -10.38 3.59
CA LEU A 131 7.21 -11.01 2.36
C LEU A 131 8.72 -11.26 2.39
N ILE A 132 9.50 -10.32 2.94
CA ILE A 132 10.96 -10.44 3.05
C ILE A 132 11.32 -11.57 4.01
N TYR A 133 10.87 -11.50 5.27
CA TYR A 133 11.18 -12.53 6.29
C TYR A 133 10.54 -13.88 5.99
N GLY A 134 9.42 -13.90 5.23
CA GLY A 134 8.85 -15.14 4.71
C GLY A 134 9.65 -15.80 3.59
N GLY A 135 10.68 -15.10 3.06
CA GLY A 135 11.44 -15.56 1.90
C GLY A 135 10.62 -15.60 0.62
N ASP A 136 9.49 -14.87 0.58
CA ASP A 136 8.56 -14.86 -0.56
C ASP A 136 9.04 -13.94 -1.69
N VAL A 137 9.90 -12.97 -1.38
CA VAL A 137 10.50 -12.01 -2.32
C VAL A 137 12.02 -12.04 -2.24
N ALA A 138 12.67 -11.73 -3.35
CA ALA A 138 14.12 -11.68 -3.47
C ALA A 138 14.64 -10.23 -3.39
N PRO A 139 15.92 -10.03 -2.97
CA PRO A 139 16.55 -8.73 -3.02
C PRO A 139 16.65 -8.22 -4.46
N VAL A 140 16.52 -6.91 -4.64
CA VAL A 140 16.51 -6.23 -5.93
C VAL A 140 17.83 -5.55 -6.20
N ASN A 141 18.43 -5.84 -7.37
CA ASN A 141 19.56 -5.12 -7.89
C ASN A 141 19.11 -3.84 -8.62
N THR A 142 19.16 -2.72 -7.94
CA THR A 142 18.71 -1.43 -8.49
C THR A 142 19.56 -0.93 -9.65
N ASP A 143 20.80 -1.40 -9.81
CA ASP A 143 21.66 -1.08 -10.98
C ASP A 143 21.10 -1.63 -12.28
N LEU A 144 20.24 -2.64 -12.22
CA LEU A 144 19.55 -3.20 -13.39
C LEU A 144 18.26 -2.43 -13.75
N ILE A 145 17.93 -1.38 -12.99
CA ILE A 145 16.71 -0.57 -13.14
C ILE A 145 17.09 0.90 -13.36
N PRO A 146 17.47 1.29 -14.60
CA PRO A 146 18.00 2.64 -14.88
C PRO A 146 17.12 3.79 -14.38
N ASN A 147 15.78 3.66 -14.44
CA ASN A 147 14.86 4.69 -13.95
C ASN A 147 14.84 4.81 -12.41
N TYR A 148 15.46 3.87 -11.68
CA TYR A 148 15.61 3.97 -10.23
C TYR A 148 16.47 5.18 -9.81
N ALA A 149 17.38 5.61 -10.68
CA ALA A 149 18.19 6.81 -10.44
C ALA A 149 17.32 8.07 -10.25
N ASP A 150 16.17 8.13 -10.93
CA ASP A 150 15.24 9.26 -10.92
C ASP A 150 14.13 9.12 -9.84
N VAL A 151 14.15 8.09 -9.00
CA VAL A 151 13.26 7.96 -7.85
C VAL A 151 13.66 8.99 -6.79
N PHE A 152 12.70 9.65 -6.16
CA PHE A 152 12.96 10.57 -5.04
C PHE A 152 13.79 9.89 -3.95
N ASP A 153 14.85 10.56 -3.49
CA ASP A 153 15.76 9.99 -2.48
C ASP A 153 15.05 9.65 -1.18
N ALA A 154 14.04 10.41 -0.80
CA ALA A 154 13.21 10.13 0.38
C ALA A 154 12.40 8.84 0.30
N LEU A 155 12.33 8.17 -0.85
CA LEU A 155 11.65 6.88 -1.03
C LEU A 155 12.62 5.70 -1.11
N LYS A 156 13.93 5.96 -1.25
CA LYS A 156 14.97 4.94 -1.34
C LYS A 156 15.39 4.49 0.05
N ASP A 157 15.72 3.21 0.19
CA ASP A 157 16.27 2.61 1.42
C ASP A 157 15.48 2.98 2.69
N GLN A 158 14.17 2.79 2.61
CA GLN A 158 13.28 3.03 3.72
C GLN A 158 12.92 1.72 4.45
N PRO A 159 12.59 1.75 5.76
CA PRO A 159 12.21 0.55 6.53
C PRO A 159 11.07 -0.27 5.90
N HIS A 160 10.23 0.36 5.09
CA HIS A 160 9.12 -0.31 4.42
C HIS A 160 9.46 -0.88 3.04
N ASN A 161 10.71 -0.78 2.55
CA ASN A 161 11.11 -1.31 1.25
C ASN A 161 12.52 -1.91 1.20
N SER A 162 13.26 -1.86 2.32
CA SER A 162 14.61 -2.40 2.43
C SER A 162 14.82 -3.16 3.73
N LEU A 163 15.86 -3.97 3.76
CA LEU A 163 16.36 -4.64 4.95
C LEU A 163 17.89 -4.54 4.97
N GLU A 164 18.46 -4.00 6.05
CA GLU A 164 19.92 -3.84 6.22
C GLU A 164 20.61 -3.14 5.04
N GLY A 165 19.96 -2.11 4.47
CA GLY A 165 20.48 -1.36 3.32
C GLY A 165 20.34 -2.08 1.97
N GLN A 166 19.75 -3.29 1.95
CA GLN A 166 19.43 -4.00 0.72
C GLN A 166 17.98 -3.74 0.30
N MET A 167 17.80 -3.26 -0.94
CA MET A 167 16.46 -3.04 -1.49
C MET A 167 15.76 -4.35 -1.83
N TYR A 168 14.47 -4.42 -1.48
CA TYR A 168 13.54 -5.47 -1.88
C TYR A 168 12.34 -4.92 -2.65
N GLY A 169 11.99 -3.66 -2.45
CA GLY A 169 10.86 -3.01 -3.10
C GLY A 169 11.27 -1.76 -3.88
N VAL A 170 10.91 -1.71 -5.17
CA VAL A 170 11.11 -0.52 -6.03
C VAL A 170 9.91 0.42 -5.81
N PRO A 171 10.11 1.64 -5.27
CA PRO A 171 9.01 2.57 -5.00
C PRO A 171 8.16 2.87 -6.23
N HIS A 172 6.85 2.86 -6.06
CA HIS A 172 5.87 3.11 -7.11
C HIS A 172 5.22 4.49 -7.00
N GLY A 173 4.77 4.82 -5.80
CA GLY A 173 4.15 6.07 -5.44
C GLY A 173 3.91 6.14 -3.94
N ARG A 174 3.39 7.28 -3.48
CA ARG A 174 3.10 7.50 -2.05
C ARG A 174 1.85 8.33 -1.82
N GLY A 175 1.22 8.15 -0.66
CA GLY A 175 0.08 8.94 -0.23
C GLY A 175 -0.06 8.99 1.29
N ALA A 176 -0.78 10.01 1.78
CA ALA A 176 -1.15 10.11 3.17
C ALA A 176 -2.58 9.60 3.39
N ASN A 177 -2.84 9.02 4.56
CA ASN A 177 -4.18 8.83 5.04
C ASN A 177 -4.70 10.17 5.58
N LEU A 178 -5.82 10.63 5.07
CA LEU A 178 -6.33 11.97 5.34
C LEU A 178 -7.61 11.94 6.17
N LEU A 179 -7.86 13.01 6.90
CA LEU A 179 -9.16 13.27 7.48
C LEU A 179 -10.05 13.94 6.44
N MET A 180 -11.12 13.27 6.04
CA MET A 180 -12.15 13.80 5.15
C MET A 180 -13.41 14.16 5.91
N TRP A 181 -14.09 15.22 5.48
CA TRP A 181 -15.41 15.58 6.01
C TRP A 181 -16.32 16.19 4.98
N ARG A 182 -17.63 16.04 5.20
CA ARG A 182 -18.65 16.76 4.43
C ARG A 182 -18.80 18.20 4.94
N THR A 183 -18.53 19.16 4.07
CA THR A 183 -18.56 20.60 4.42
C THR A 183 -19.96 21.16 4.64
N ASP A 184 -21.00 20.45 4.14
CA ASP A 184 -22.40 20.80 4.35
C ASP A 184 -22.95 20.33 5.73
N VAL A 185 -22.24 19.41 6.41
CA VAL A 185 -22.66 18.82 7.68
C VAL A 185 -21.72 19.17 8.83
N VAL A 186 -20.41 18.96 8.62
CA VAL A 186 -19.39 19.09 9.68
C VAL A 186 -18.93 20.55 9.80
N LYS A 187 -19.25 21.17 10.92
CA LYS A 187 -18.87 22.57 11.23
C LYS A 187 -18.56 22.72 12.72
N PRO A 188 -17.48 23.41 13.09
CA PRO A 188 -16.43 23.98 12.21
C PRO A 188 -15.65 22.89 11.46
N ALA A 189 -14.85 23.29 10.46
CA ALA A 189 -13.94 22.37 9.77
C ALA A 189 -12.98 21.72 10.78
N PRO A 190 -12.81 20.39 10.78
CA PRO A 190 -11.91 19.71 11.71
C PRO A 190 -10.46 20.02 11.36
N THR A 191 -9.59 20.07 12.37
CA THR A 191 -8.14 20.27 12.24
C THR A 191 -7.33 19.16 12.93
N SER A 192 -8.03 18.20 13.53
CA SER A 192 -7.48 17.15 14.38
C SER A 192 -8.20 15.85 14.13
N TRP A 193 -7.48 14.73 14.25
CA TRP A 193 -8.04 13.40 14.30
C TRP A 193 -9.05 13.18 15.44
N GLY A 194 -9.06 14.05 16.45
CA GLY A 194 -10.08 14.02 17.51
C GLY A 194 -11.52 13.98 16.99
N ALA A 195 -11.78 14.50 15.78
CA ALA A 195 -13.10 14.44 15.14
C ALA A 195 -13.62 13.01 14.91
N VAL A 196 -12.73 12.03 14.80
CA VAL A 196 -13.06 10.61 14.58
C VAL A 196 -12.71 9.70 15.77
N TRP A 197 -12.00 10.24 16.80
CA TRP A 197 -11.60 9.46 17.98
C TRP A 197 -12.42 9.77 19.23
N ASP A 198 -13.07 10.94 19.27
CA ASP A 198 -13.80 11.39 20.45
C ASP A 198 -15.20 10.73 20.51
N GLU A 199 -15.45 9.95 21.55
CA GLU A 199 -16.78 9.34 21.81
C GLU A 199 -17.90 10.37 22.00
N SER A 200 -17.55 11.62 22.33
CA SER A 200 -18.52 12.72 22.40
C SER A 200 -18.79 13.37 21.04
N SER A 201 -18.25 12.82 19.97
CA SER A 201 -18.47 13.31 18.61
C SER A 201 -19.96 13.41 18.30
N PRO A 202 -20.45 14.53 17.74
CA PRO A 202 -21.85 14.65 17.32
C PRO A 202 -22.16 13.81 16.07
N TYR A 203 -21.19 13.06 15.57
CA TYR A 203 -21.29 12.25 14.33
C TYR A 203 -21.40 10.76 14.62
N ASP A 204 -22.01 10.36 15.74
CA ASP A 204 -22.24 8.98 16.12
C ASP A 204 -22.91 8.18 14.99
N GLY A 205 -22.32 7.01 14.66
CA GLY A 205 -22.74 6.15 13.56
C GLY A 205 -22.47 6.74 12.16
N LYS A 206 -21.70 7.86 12.04
CA LYS A 206 -21.40 8.54 10.76
C LYS A 206 -19.93 8.74 10.51
N VAL A 207 -19.08 8.02 11.22
CA VAL A 207 -17.63 8.00 11.03
C VAL A 207 -17.26 6.85 10.11
N THR A 208 -16.32 7.07 9.16
CA THR A 208 -15.66 5.99 8.44
C THR A 208 -14.28 5.70 9.03
N ALA A 209 -13.89 4.43 8.99
CA ALA A 209 -12.57 3.98 9.41
C ALA A 209 -12.02 2.94 8.42
N TYR A 210 -10.70 2.94 8.20
CA TYR A 210 -10.07 1.96 7.32
C TYR A 210 -10.14 0.54 7.92
N ASP A 211 -10.57 -0.43 7.13
CA ASP A 211 -10.75 -1.82 7.55
C ASP A 211 -9.48 -2.65 7.38
N SER A 212 -8.49 -2.40 8.22
CA SER A 212 -7.23 -3.15 8.21
C SER A 212 -6.58 -3.13 9.59
N PRO A 213 -5.88 -4.21 10.01
CA PRO A 213 -5.10 -4.23 11.25
C PRO A 213 -4.12 -3.06 11.38
N ILE A 214 -3.56 -2.58 10.26
CA ILE A 214 -2.62 -1.45 10.26
C ILE A 214 -3.23 -0.15 10.77
N TYR A 215 -4.57 -0.03 10.79
CA TYR A 215 -5.28 1.12 11.37
C TYR A 215 -5.06 1.29 12.88
N ILE A 216 -4.52 0.28 13.57
CA ILE A 216 -4.06 0.42 14.96
C ILE A 216 -2.96 1.49 15.08
N ALA A 217 -2.12 1.66 14.03
CA ALA A 217 -1.11 2.70 13.99
C ALA A 217 -1.71 4.13 13.97
N ASP A 218 -2.89 4.31 13.35
CA ASP A 218 -3.60 5.61 13.35
C ASP A 218 -4.05 5.99 14.76
N ALA A 219 -4.54 5.01 15.53
CA ALA A 219 -4.85 5.21 16.95
C ALA A 219 -3.60 5.54 17.76
N ALA A 220 -2.50 4.80 17.53
CA ALA A 220 -1.22 5.04 18.20
C ALA A 220 -0.65 6.44 17.86
N LEU A 221 -0.78 6.89 16.61
CA LEU A 221 -0.37 8.23 16.18
C LEU A 221 -1.15 9.33 16.91
N TYR A 222 -2.47 9.16 17.01
CA TYR A 222 -3.28 10.10 17.78
C TYR A 222 -2.91 10.11 19.27
N LEU A 223 -2.65 8.93 19.88
CA LEU A 223 -2.19 8.82 21.27
C LEU A 223 -0.80 9.41 21.48
N LYS A 224 0.12 9.22 20.55
CA LYS A 224 1.45 9.87 20.56
C LYS A 224 1.34 11.38 20.75
N ALA A 225 0.40 12.00 20.03
CA ALA A 225 0.21 13.44 20.09
C ALA A 225 -0.60 13.92 21.31
N THR A 226 -1.52 13.10 21.84
CA THR A 226 -2.47 13.50 22.88
C THR A 226 -2.15 12.95 24.28
N GLN A 227 -1.36 11.88 24.36
CA GLN A 227 -0.94 11.21 25.58
C GLN A 227 0.58 10.92 25.56
N PRO A 228 1.44 11.96 25.59
CA PRO A 228 2.90 11.81 25.46
C PRO A 228 3.53 10.92 26.55
N ASP A 229 2.87 10.78 27.72
CA ASP A 229 3.33 9.88 28.80
C ASP A 229 3.28 8.40 28.44
N LEU A 230 2.69 8.03 27.29
CA LEU A 230 2.78 6.67 26.74
C LEU A 230 4.16 6.39 26.13
N GLY A 231 4.92 7.44 25.75
CA GLY A 231 6.26 7.29 25.18
C GLY A 231 6.26 6.58 23.82
N ILE A 232 5.26 6.82 22.98
CA ILE A 232 5.19 6.24 21.62
C ILE A 232 6.13 7.03 20.70
N ASP A 233 7.24 6.44 20.28
CA ASP A 233 8.16 7.03 19.31
C ASP A 233 7.83 6.57 17.89
N ASN A 234 7.72 5.27 17.65
CA ASN A 234 7.27 4.69 16.39
C ASN A 234 5.90 4.05 16.57
N VAL A 235 4.95 4.44 15.73
CA VAL A 235 3.55 3.98 15.81
C VAL A 235 3.35 2.52 15.37
N TYR A 236 4.38 1.90 14.83
CA TYR A 236 4.40 0.50 14.41
C TYR A 236 5.16 -0.41 15.40
N GLU A 237 5.91 0.17 16.33
CA GLU A 237 6.74 -0.52 17.33
C GLU A 237 6.15 -0.33 18.73
N LEU A 238 4.99 -0.93 18.97
CA LEU A 238 4.21 -0.75 20.18
C LEU A 238 4.45 -1.88 21.19
N ASP A 239 4.90 -1.55 22.39
CA ASP A 239 4.91 -2.47 23.51
C ASP A 239 3.49 -2.79 24.03
N ASP A 240 3.38 -3.70 25.01
CA ASP A 240 2.07 -4.09 25.59
C ASP A 240 1.24 -2.89 26.05
N LYS A 241 1.83 -1.92 26.72
CA LYS A 241 1.12 -0.76 27.27
C LYS A 241 0.61 0.17 26.15
N GLN A 242 1.48 0.45 25.19
CA GLN A 242 1.20 1.32 24.06
C GLN A 242 0.14 0.69 23.13
N PHE A 243 0.32 -0.58 22.82
CA PHE A 243 -0.60 -1.36 21.98
C PHE A 243 -2.00 -1.46 22.60
N ASN A 244 -2.09 -1.83 23.89
CA ASN A 244 -3.37 -1.93 24.56
C ASN A 244 -4.07 -0.56 24.63
N ALA A 245 -3.35 0.53 24.82
CA ALA A 245 -3.94 1.87 24.78
C ALA A 245 -4.54 2.20 23.39
N ALA A 246 -3.85 1.82 22.29
CA ALA A 246 -4.35 2.00 20.93
C ALA A 246 -5.60 1.13 20.67
N VAL A 247 -5.57 -0.13 21.09
CA VAL A 247 -6.71 -1.07 20.97
C VAL A 247 -7.91 -0.57 21.77
N ASP A 248 -7.71 -0.06 22.98
CA ASP A 248 -8.79 0.49 23.81
C ASP A 248 -9.41 1.74 23.17
N LEU A 249 -8.60 2.59 22.53
CA LEU A 249 -9.10 3.74 21.78
C LEU A 249 -9.96 3.30 20.59
N LEU A 250 -9.54 2.27 19.85
CA LEU A 250 -10.30 1.72 18.73
C LEU A 250 -11.61 1.06 19.17
N LYS A 251 -11.61 0.33 20.29
CA LYS A 251 -12.84 -0.23 20.89
C LYS A 251 -13.85 0.86 21.27
N LYS A 252 -13.36 2.02 21.71
CA LYS A 252 -14.21 3.19 21.95
C LYS A 252 -14.71 3.80 20.64
N GLN A 253 -13.81 4.00 19.67
CA GLN A 253 -14.17 4.54 18.35
C GLN A 253 -15.24 3.69 17.66
N ARG A 254 -15.17 2.35 17.79
CA ARG A 254 -16.16 1.43 17.19
C ARG A 254 -17.60 1.84 17.42
N ARG A 255 -17.91 2.45 18.56
CA ARG A 255 -19.27 2.87 18.91
C ARG A 255 -19.83 3.95 18.00
N ILE A 256 -18.95 4.77 17.44
CA ILE A 256 -19.30 5.92 16.56
C ILE A 256 -19.05 5.62 15.08
N VAL A 257 -18.37 4.50 14.75
CA VAL A 257 -18.10 4.10 13.35
C VAL A 257 -19.38 3.56 12.72
N GLY A 258 -19.78 4.15 11.61
CA GLY A 258 -20.91 3.70 10.80
C GLY A 258 -20.49 2.77 9.66
N GLU A 259 -19.29 2.93 9.12
CA GLU A 259 -18.76 2.13 8.03
C GLU A 259 -17.26 1.86 8.19
N TYR A 260 -16.88 0.58 8.15
CA TYR A 260 -15.50 0.15 7.93
C TYR A 260 -15.29 -0.14 6.45
N TRP A 261 -14.28 0.48 5.84
CA TRP A 261 -14.01 0.34 4.41
C TRP A 261 -12.60 -0.18 4.13
N ALA A 262 -12.49 -1.19 3.28
CA ALA A 262 -11.26 -1.62 2.60
C ALA A 262 -11.36 -1.37 1.09
N ASP A 263 -12.61 -1.36 0.56
CA ASP A 263 -12.92 -1.00 -0.81
C ASP A 263 -13.33 0.49 -0.87
N TYR A 264 -12.60 1.28 -1.65
CA TYR A 264 -12.83 2.72 -1.82
C TYR A 264 -14.25 3.06 -2.28
N THR A 265 -14.92 2.17 -3.03
CA THR A 265 -16.29 2.39 -3.50
C THR A 265 -17.31 2.39 -2.36
N LYS A 266 -17.05 1.66 -1.27
CA LYS A 266 -17.87 1.71 -0.06
C LYS A 266 -17.81 3.08 0.59
N GLU A 267 -16.62 3.65 0.73
CA GLU A 267 -16.46 4.98 1.31
C GLU A 267 -17.13 6.05 0.42
N ILE A 268 -16.95 5.99 -0.91
CA ILE A 268 -17.66 6.87 -1.87
C ILE A 268 -19.18 6.78 -1.66
N SER A 269 -19.73 5.57 -1.56
CA SER A 269 -21.16 5.36 -1.36
C SER A 269 -21.64 5.93 -0.01
N ALA A 270 -20.89 5.70 1.08
CA ALA A 270 -21.23 6.19 2.42
C ALA A 270 -21.26 7.73 2.48
N PHE A 271 -20.26 8.40 1.88
CA PHE A 271 -20.23 9.87 1.84
C PHE A 271 -21.27 10.46 0.88
N SER A 272 -21.51 9.85 -0.28
CA SER A 272 -22.50 10.30 -1.25
C SER A 272 -23.92 10.26 -0.66
N SER A 273 -24.26 9.18 0.06
CA SER A 273 -25.56 8.99 0.70
C SER A 273 -25.73 9.76 2.02
N LYS A 274 -24.69 10.38 2.57
CA LYS A 274 -24.63 10.98 3.92
C LYS A 274 -24.79 9.97 5.07
N ASN A 275 -24.59 8.69 4.82
CA ASN A 275 -24.49 7.69 5.87
C ASN A 275 -23.21 7.93 6.70
N SER A 276 -22.16 8.44 6.05
CA SER A 276 -20.96 8.94 6.73
C SER A 276 -20.70 10.40 6.38
N VAL A 277 -20.09 11.14 7.31
CA VAL A 277 -19.85 12.58 7.16
C VAL A 277 -18.43 13.01 7.51
N VAL A 278 -17.68 12.18 8.22
CA VAL A 278 -16.29 12.40 8.62
C VAL A 278 -15.58 11.04 8.73
N GLY A 279 -14.29 10.98 8.41
CA GLY A 279 -13.54 9.71 8.52
C GLY A 279 -12.17 9.76 7.89
N THR A 280 -11.50 8.62 7.88
CA THR A 280 -10.24 8.42 7.18
C THR A 280 -10.49 8.21 5.70
N THR A 281 -9.61 8.73 4.85
CA THR A 281 -9.72 8.61 3.39
C THR A 281 -8.36 8.66 2.69
N TRP A 282 -8.35 8.35 1.42
CA TRP A 282 -7.27 8.70 0.48
C TRP A 282 -7.68 9.89 -0.40
N GLN A 283 -6.71 10.67 -0.85
CA GLN A 283 -6.97 11.88 -1.64
C GLN A 283 -7.78 11.57 -2.91
N VAL A 284 -7.51 10.44 -3.58
CA VAL A 284 -8.26 10.00 -4.76
C VAL A 284 -9.77 9.87 -4.49
N ILE A 285 -10.15 9.36 -3.33
CA ILE A 285 -11.56 9.18 -2.95
C ILE A 285 -12.24 10.55 -2.83
N ALA A 286 -11.56 11.49 -2.17
CA ALA A 286 -12.06 12.85 -2.07
C ALA A 286 -12.21 13.53 -3.45
N ASN A 287 -11.25 13.32 -4.35
CA ASN A 287 -11.30 13.87 -5.71
C ASN A 287 -12.48 13.28 -6.52
N LEU A 288 -12.74 11.98 -6.42
CA LEU A 288 -13.88 11.32 -7.05
C LEU A 288 -15.20 11.86 -6.51
N LEU A 289 -15.33 12.01 -5.20
CA LEU A 289 -16.51 12.60 -4.57
C LEU A 289 -16.73 14.05 -5.00
N GLN A 290 -15.67 14.85 -5.10
CA GLN A 290 -15.74 16.25 -5.57
C GLN A 290 -16.13 16.33 -7.04
N ALA A 291 -15.64 15.41 -7.89
CA ALA A 291 -16.05 15.32 -9.31
C ALA A 291 -17.55 15.04 -9.43
N ASP A 292 -18.12 14.24 -8.52
CA ASP A 292 -19.55 13.96 -8.40
C ASP A 292 -20.32 15.05 -7.62
N LYS A 293 -19.67 16.20 -7.36
CA LYS A 293 -20.23 17.37 -6.65
C LYS A 293 -20.67 17.07 -5.21
N VAL A 294 -20.13 16.05 -4.60
CA VAL A 294 -20.29 15.81 -3.16
C VAL A 294 -19.39 16.80 -2.41
N PRO A 295 -19.94 17.61 -1.47
CA PRO A 295 -19.20 18.68 -0.84
C PRO A 295 -18.28 18.15 0.26
N VAL A 296 -17.14 17.58 -0.11
CA VAL A 296 -16.11 17.08 0.80
C VAL A 296 -14.84 17.91 0.73
N LYS A 297 -14.07 17.89 1.81
CA LYS A 297 -12.68 18.38 1.91
C LYS A 297 -11.84 17.41 2.70
N THR A 298 -10.54 17.48 2.49
CA THR A 298 -9.52 16.71 3.19
C THR A 298 -8.52 17.62 3.88
N ILE A 299 -7.85 17.10 4.90
CA ILE A 299 -6.72 17.73 5.57
C ILE A 299 -5.76 16.66 6.08
N LEU A 300 -4.47 16.97 6.10
CA LEU A 300 -3.50 16.31 6.97
C LEU A 300 -3.63 16.94 8.36
N PRO A 301 -4.14 16.22 9.38
CA PRO A 301 -4.40 16.78 10.69
C PRO A 301 -3.13 17.28 11.39
N LYS A 302 -3.32 18.10 12.43
CA LYS A 302 -2.19 18.70 13.19
C LYS A 302 -1.28 17.65 13.85
N GLU A 303 -1.80 16.47 14.16
CA GLU A 303 -1.07 15.35 14.73
C GLU A 303 -0.17 14.64 13.69
N GLY A 304 -0.29 14.98 12.41
CA GLY A 304 0.24 14.21 11.30
C GLY A 304 -0.69 13.08 10.89
N SER A 305 -0.20 12.11 10.14
CA SER A 305 -0.96 10.96 9.69
C SER A 305 -0.09 9.73 9.49
N THR A 306 -0.71 8.57 9.38
CA THR A 306 -0.10 7.43 8.70
C THR A 306 -0.22 7.62 7.20
N GLY A 307 0.50 6.82 6.43
CA GLY A 307 0.46 6.86 4.98
C GLY A 307 1.09 5.61 4.38
N TRP A 308 1.06 5.54 3.07
CA TRP A 308 1.57 4.39 2.33
C TRP A 308 2.56 4.83 1.26
N SER A 309 3.52 3.95 0.99
CA SER A 309 4.44 4.04 -0.15
C SER A 309 4.54 2.64 -0.72
N ASP A 310 3.85 2.41 -1.83
CA ASP A 310 3.79 1.10 -2.45
C ASP A 310 5.05 0.80 -3.24
N THR A 311 5.41 -0.48 -3.30
CA THR A 311 6.63 -0.93 -3.95
C THR A 311 6.37 -2.14 -4.83
N TRP A 312 7.12 -2.24 -5.94
CA TRP A 312 7.18 -3.44 -6.75
C TRP A 312 8.27 -4.36 -6.23
N MET A 313 7.89 -5.58 -5.86
CA MET A 313 8.79 -6.61 -5.33
C MET A 313 8.81 -7.81 -6.26
N ILE A 314 9.98 -8.43 -6.42
CA ILE A 314 10.16 -9.64 -7.22
C ILE A 314 10.02 -10.89 -6.35
N SER A 315 9.28 -11.90 -6.81
CA SER A 315 9.18 -13.19 -6.13
C SER A 315 10.54 -13.89 -6.06
N SER A 316 10.86 -14.49 -4.91
CA SER A 316 12.01 -15.42 -4.81
C SER A 316 11.89 -16.65 -5.68
N LYS A 317 10.68 -16.94 -6.20
CA LYS A 317 10.34 -18.06 -7.10
C LYS A 317 9.92 -17.58 -8.48
N ALA A 318 10.31 -16.34 -8.86
CA ALA A 318 9.96 -15.76 -10.16
C ALA A 318 10.41 -16.66 -11.31
N LYS A 319 9.47 -17.01 -12.20
CA LYS A 319 9.74 -17.79 -13.41
C LYS A 319 10.20 -16.90 -14.57
N HIS A 320 9.91 -15.61 -14.48
CA HIS A 320 10.20 -14.61 -15.50
C HIS A 320 10.92 -13.40 -14.90
N PRO A 321 12.10 -13.58 -14.25
CA PRO A 321 12.78 -12.52 -13.51
C PRO A 321 13.23 -11.37 -14.42
N ASN A 322 13.66 -11.63 -15.66
CA ASN A 322 14.05 -10.56 -16.56
C ASN A 322 12.85 -9.69 -16.95
N CYS A 323 11.70 -10.31 -17.28
CA CYS A 323 10.47 -9.56 -17.55
C CYS A 323 10.00 -8.76 -16.32
N MET A 324 10.21 -9.28 -15.09
CA MET A 324 9.87 -8.53 -13.86
C MET A 324 10.77 -7.31 -13.67
N TYR A 325 12.07 -7.43 -13.90
CA TYR A 325 12.98 -6.27 -13.85
C TYR A 325 12.66 -5.23 -14.94
N LEU A 326 12.34 -5.70 -16.16
CA LEU A 326 11.89 -4.81 -17.24
C LEU A 326 10.59 -4.10 -16.86
N TRP A 327 9.66 -4.78 -16.16
CA TRP A 327 8.43 -4.20 -15.65
C TRP A 327 8.71 -3.14 -14.58
N MET A 328 9.52 -3.47 -13.56
CA MET A 328 9.90 -2.52 -12.51
C MET A 328 10.52 -1.24 -13.11
N ASN A 329 11.44 -1.39 -14.07
CA ASN A 329 12.02 -0.24 -14.76
C ASN A 329 11.01 0.55 -15.60
N HIS A 330 10.04 -0.13 -16.21
CA HIS A 330 9.01 0.52 -17.04
C HIS A 330 8.03 1.32 -16.19
N ILE A 331 7.49 0.73 -15.15
CA ILE A 331 6.41 1.32 -14.35
C ILE A 331 6.85 2.58 -13.60
N ILE A 332 8.14 2.67 -13.24
CA ILE A 332 8.73 3.86 -12.64
C ILE A 332 9.41 4.78 -13.67
N SER A 333 9.27 4.51 -14.98
CA SER A 333 9.75 5.48 -15.99
C SER A 333 8.92 6.77 -15.91
N PRO A 334 9.50 7.94 -16.21
CA PRO A 334 8.81 9.23 -16.02
C PRO A 334 7.40 9.27 -16.60
N LYS A 335 7.22 8.73 -17.82
CA LYS A 335 5.91 8.73 -18.49
C LYS A 335 4.91 7.74 -17.89
N ALA A 336 5.31 6.49 -17.67
CA ALA A 336 4.40 5.49 -17.11
C ALA A 336 4.03 5.85 -15.67
N ASN A 337 5.01 6.28 -14.86
CA ASN A 337 4.76 6.68 -13.49
C ASN A 337 3.87 7.93 -13.39
N ALA A 338 3.99 8.90 -14.31
CA ALA A 338 3.05 10.02 -14.38
C ALA A 338 1.62 9.55 -14.67
N GLN A 339 1.45 8.64 -15.63
CA GLN A 339 0.14 8.14 -16.03
C GLN A 339 -0.55 7.33 -14.91
N VAL A 340 0.21 6.44 -14.25
CA VAL A 340 -0.35 5.65 -13.16
C VAL A 340 -0.64 6.51 -11.94
N ALA A 341 0.23 7.46 -11.61
CA ALA A 341 0.00 8.38 -10.49
C ALA A 341 -1.27 9.22 -10.68
N GLU A 342 -1.52 9.72 -11.90
CA GLU A 342 -2.77 10.43 -12.22
C GLU A 342 -4.00 9.53 -12.18
N TRP A 343 -3.89 8.32 -12.70
CA TRP A 343 -5.00 7.37 -12.75
C TRP A 343 -5.39 6.84 -11.37
N PHE A 344 -4.39 6.40 -10.61
CA PHE A 344 -4.59 5.88 -9.27
C PHE A 344 -4.86 6.98 -8.24
N GLY A 345 -4.28 8.18 -8.43
CA GLY A 345 -4.41 9.30 -7.52
C GLY A 345 -3.40 9.26 -6.37
N GLU A 346 -2.12 9.38 -6.71
CA GLU A 346 -1.00 9.35 -5.77
C GLU A 346 0.10 10.34 -6.18
N ALA A 347 1.04 10.60 -5.26
CA ALA A 347 2.28 11.26 -5.60
C ALA A 347 3.20 10.26 -6.33
N PRO A 348 3.72 10.59 -7.54
CA PRO A 348 4.62 9.69 -8.27
C PRO A 348 5.93 9.46 -7.52
N ALA A 349 6.55 8.30 -7.73
CA ALA A 349 7.86 8.00 -7.16
C ALA A 349 9.03 8.61 -7.96
N ASN A 350 8.85 8.85 -9.26
CA ASN A 350 9.88 9.40 -10.14
C ASN A 350 9.80 10.93 -10.18
N ASP A 351 10.92 11.62 -9.91
CA ASP A 351 11.00 13.08 -9.82
C ASP A 351 10.65 13.81 -11.13
N LYS A 352 10.88 13.15 -12.28
CA LYS A 352 10.58 13.70 -13.61
C LYS A 352 9.12 13.51 -14.05
N SER A 353 8.35 12.74 -13.31
CA SER A 353 6.95 12.44 -13.67
C SER A 353 6.05 13.66 -13.59
N CYS A 354 6.32 14.60 -12.68
CA CYS A 354 5.51 15.81 -12.49
C CYS A 354 5.42 16.70 -13.74
N GLU A 355 6.48 16.74 -14.54
CA GLU A 355 6.47 17.50 -15.80
C GLU A 355 5.60 16.85 -16.89
N LEU A 356 5.34 15.54 -16.75
CA LEU A 356 4.65 14.70 -17.74
C LEU A 356 3.19 14.43 -17.41
N THR A 357 2.72 14.82 -16.23
CA THR A 357 1.30 14.72 -15.88
C THR A 357 0.43 15.58 -16.80
N ALA A 358 -0.75 15.08 -17.16
CA ALA A 358 -1.72 15.79 -17.99
C ALA A 358 -2.35 16.95 -17.18
N ASP A 359 -2.72 16.69 -15.92
CA ASP A 359 -3.06 17.77 -14.98
C ASP A 359 -1.78 18.37 -14.39
N LYS A 360 -1.51 19.63 -14.75
CA LYS A 360 -0.30 20.35 -14.28
C LYS A 360 -0.29 20.64 -12.78
N ASN A 361 -1.42 20.52 -12.11
CA ASN A 361 -1.53 20.68 -10.66
C ASN A 361 -1.42 19.34 -9.91
N HIS A 362 -1.29 18.20 -10.60
CA HIS A 362 -1.29 16.87 -9.98
C HIS A 362 -0.28 16.77 -8.83
N CYS A 363 0.98 17.10 -9.10
CA CYS A 363 2.03 17.02 -8.08
C CYS A 363 1.86 18.02 -6.93
N GLU A 364 1.19 19.16 -7.16
CA GLU A 364 0.82 20.08 -6.09
C GLU A 364 -0.30 19.50 -5.23
N ILE A 365 -1.35 18.94 -5.84
CA ILE A 365 -2.49 18.31 -5.16
C ILE A 365 -2.06 17.14 -4.28
N TYR A 366 -1.12 16.34 -4.78
CA TYR A 366 -0.60 15.15 -4.09
C TYR A 366 0.70 15.40 -3.32
N HIS A 367 1.14 16.65 -3.21
CA HIS A 367 2.35 17.06 -2.46
C HIS A 367 3.64 16.35 -2.89
N ALA A 368 3.77 15.95 -4.16
CA ALA A 368 4.84 15.05 -4.62
C ALA A 368 6.26 15.51 -4.27
N THR A 369 6.50 16.84 -4.28
CA THR A 369 7.79 17.48 -3.99
C THR A 369 7.83 18.18 -2.62
N ASP A 370 6.82 18.00 -1.79
CA ASP A 370 6.69 18.66 -0.49
C ASP A 370 7.16 17.71 0.64
N GLU A 371 8.47 17.69 0.87
CA GLU A 371 9.07 16.84 1.91
C GLU A 371 8.67 17.28 3.33
N GLU A 372 8.31 18.56 3.54
CA GLU A 372 7.77 19.02 4.83
C GLU A 372 6.41 18.37 5.11
N TYR A 373 5.56 18.30 4.10
CA TYR A 373 4.28 17.58 4.20
C TYR A 373 4.50 16.11 4.57
N PHE A 374 5.36 15.40 3.84
CA PHE A 374 5.61 13.98 4.05
C PHE A 374 6.43 13.67 5.31
N SER A 375 7.19 14.63 5.86
CA SER A 375 7.84 14.46 7.18
C SER A 375 6.85 14.26 8.32
N ARG A 376 5.58 14.61 8.10
CA ARG A 376 4.47 14.43 9.04
C ARG A 376 3.66 13.15 8.78
N VAL A 377 4.11 12.32 7.84
CA VAL A 377 3.46 11.06 7.46
C VAL A 377 4.32 9.89 7.93
N ALA A 378 3.77 9.08 8.82
CA ALA A 378 4.37 7.81 9.23
C ALA A 378 3.98 6.73 8.20
N TYR A 379 4.90 6.37 7.32
CA TYR A 379 4.63 5.35 6.30
C TYR A 379 4.38 3.99 6.93
N TRP A 380 3.40 3.27 6.42
CA TRP A 380 3.12 1.91 6.82
C TRP A 380 4.38 1.05 6.73
N THR A 381 4.66 0.37 7.81
CA THR A 381 5.67 -0.69 7.89
C THR A 381 5.10 -1.86 8.66
N THR A 382 5.63 -3.05 8.43
CA THR A 382 5.12 -4.25 9.10
C THR A 382 5.53 -4.25 10.57
N PRO A 383 4.60 -4.25 11.53
CA PRO A 383 4.91 -4.39 12.94
C PRO A 383 5.69 -5.68 13.23
N GLN A 384 6.79 -5.56 13.96
CA GLN A 384 7.69 -6.63 14.31
C GLN A 384 7.74 -6.82 15.83
N LYS A 385 8.15 -8.02 16.27
CA LYS A 385 8.31 -8.32 17.69
C LYS A 385 9.50 -7.59 18.29
N ASP A 386 10.58 -7.47 17.54
CA ASP A 386 11.70 -6.61 17.89
C ASP A 386 11.31 -5.15 17.65
N CYS A 387 11.41 -4.32 18.69
CA CYS A 387 11.12 -2.90 18.62
C CYS A 387 12.15 -2.09 17.83
N GLY A 388 13.25 -2.69 17.41
CA GLY A 388 14.34 -1.97 16.73
C GLY A 388 15.10 -0.99 17.62
N ASP A 389 14.92 -1.05 18.95
CA ASP A 389 15.56 -0.20 19.94
C ASP A 389 15.93 -1.00 21.22
N ASP A 390 16.39 -0.30 22.28
CA ASP A 390 16.83 -0.91 23.55
C ASP A 390 15.72 -1.70 24.28
N ARG A 391 14.47 -1.62 23.86
CA ARG A 391 13.36 -2.42 24.42
C ARG A 391 13.45 -3.90 24.00
N GLY A 392 14.09 -4.21 22.85
CA GLY A 392 14.22 -5.55 22.31
C GLY A 392 12.88 -6.16 21.87
N GLU A 393 12.70 -7.47 22.00
CA GLU A 393 11.56 -8.25 21.51
C GLU A 393 10.30 -8.15 22.39
N VAL A 394 9.85 -6.94 22.71
CA VAL A 394 8.64 -6.71 23.52
C VAL A 394 7.49 -6.06 22.75
N CYS A 395 7.72 -5.69 21.50
CA CYS A 395 6.70 -5.10 20.64
C CYS A 395 5.72 -6.14 20.10
N LYS A 396 4.57 -5.69 19.68
CA LYS A 396 3.51 -6.52 19.12
C LYS A 396 3.72 -6.71 17.61
N ASP A 397 3.88 -7.97 17.22
CA ASP A 397 4.00 -8.31 15.79
C ASP A 397 2.67 -8.23 15.04
N TYR A 398 2.74 -8.31 13.72
CA TYR A 398 1.56 -8.18 12.86
C TYR A 398 0.48 -9.24 13.15
N SER A 399 0.83 -10.44 13.61
CA SER A 399 -0.14 -11.48 13.94
C SER A 399 -0.98 -11.10 15.18
N GLU A 400 -0.37 -10.44 16.16
CA GLU A 400 -1.06 -9.89 17.32
C GLU A 400 -1.96 -8.70 16.93
N TRP A 401 -1.53 -7.88 15.95
CA TRP A 401 -2.35 -6.81 15.39
C TRP A 401 -3.59 -7.35 14.68
N VAL A 402 -3.46 -8.42 13.87
CA VAL A 402 -4.60 -9.10 13.21
C VAL A 402 -5.57 -9.65 14.25
N ALA A 403 -5.07 -10.30 15.30
CA ALA A 403 -5.91 -10.84 16.38
C ALA A 403 -6.68 -9.72 17.09
N ALA A 404 -6.01 -8.63 17.45
CA ALA A 404 -6.64 -7.47 18.09
C ALA A 404 -7.66 -6.78 17.17
N TRP A 405 -7.35 -6.65 15.87
CA TRP A 405 -8.28 -6.07 14.91
C TRP A 405 -9.58 -6.87 14.80
N THR A 406 -9.46 -8.21 14.79
CA THR A 406 -10.62 -9.10 14.82
C THR A 406 -11.47 -8.87 16.07
N GLU A 407 -10.84 -8.71 17.24
CA GLU A 407 -11.54 -8.42 18.50
C GLU A 407 -12.19 -7.03 18.50
N ILE A 408 -11.52 -6.01 17.95
CA ILE A 408 -12.06 -4.65 17.83
C ILE A 408 -13.33 -4.66 16.99
N LYS A 409 -13.34 -5.40 15.90
CA LYS A 409 -14.51 -5.45 15.01
C LYS A 409 -15.66 -6.29 15.54
N GLY A 410 -15.41 -7.32 16.33
CA GLY A 410 -16.40 -8.21 16.97
C GLY A 410 -16.89 -9.31 16.08
#